data_9365e0678962f4b17fd45e91422ea314
#
_entry.id   9365e0678962f4b17fd45e91422ea314
#
_cell.length_a   1.000
_cell.length_b   1.000
_cell.length_c   1.000
_cell.angle_alpha   90.00
_cell.angle_beta   90.00
_cell.angle_gamma   90.00
#
_symmetry.space_group_name_H-M   'P 1'
#
loop_
_entity.id
_entity.type
_entity.pdbx_description
1 polymer ?
#
loop_
_entity_poly.entity_id
_entity_poly.type
_entity_poly.pdbx_seq_one_letter_code
_entity_poly.pdbx_strand_id
1 'polypeptide(L)'
;MASKSSIPLSKAEAEHLKKKLYGEHIENVFSDRSKEMQDQLIKIGDHEMKFDLSFFGSEPETGWSLYFSLHGGGGVPDSINEKQWVRHKTLYSFKEGAVIIPRSPTNTWNMWHQNHIDTFFSRLIQNM
;
A
#
# COMPACT_ATOMS: atom_id res chain seq x y z
N MET A 1 -32.44 15.33 -16.56
CA MET A 1 -33.30 16.48 -16.81
C MET A 1 -32.45 17.66 -17.23
N ALA A 2 -32.58 18.04 -18.47
CA ALA A 2 -31.78 19.12 -19.05
C ALA A 2 -31.97 20.48 -18.35
N SER A 3 -33.15 20.74 -17.76
CA SER A 3 -33.44 21.97 -17.04
C SER A 3 -32.56 22.25 -15.82
N LYS A 4 -32.03 21.21 -15.16
CA LYS A 4 -31.14 21.36 -14.00
C LYS A 4 -29.74 21.82 -14.41
N SER A 5 -29.25 21.40 -15.56
CA SER A 5 -27.91 21.78 -16.02
C SER A 5 -27.82 23.20 -16.53
N SER A 6 -28.95 23.84 -16.84
CA SER A 6 -29.01 25.24 -17.30
C SER A 6 -29.11 26.28 -16.17
N ILE A 7 -29.28 25.86 -14.92
CA ILE A 7 -29.38 26.74 -13.76
C ILE A 7 -28.01 26.76 -13.05
N PRO A 8 -27.33 27.90 -13.02
CA PRO A 8 -26.05 27.99 -12.32
C PRO A 8 -26.24 27.84 -10.82
N LEU A 9 -25.32 27.11 -10.18
CA LEU A 9 -25.29 27.00 -8.73
C LEU A 9 -24.85 28.33 -8.10
N SER A 10 -25.42 28.68 -6.95
CA SER A 10 -24.88 29.75 -6.14
C SER A 10 -23.48 29.37 -5.64
N LYS A 11 -22.69 30.37 -5.22
CA LYS A 11 -21.36 30.15 -4.66
C LYS A 11 -21.40 29.18 -3.45
N ALA A 12 -22.39 29.38 -2.56
CA ALA A 12 -22.58 28.54 -1.38
C ALA A 12 -22.96 27.09 -1.74
N GLU A 13 -23.83 26.91 -2.72
CA GLU A 13 -24.23 25.60 -3.23
C GLU A 13 -23.06 24.87 -3.88
N ALA A 14 -22.25 25.55 -4.67
CA ALA A 14 -21.08 24.98 -5.32
C ALA A 14 -20.02 24.55 -4.29
N GLU A 15 -19.77 25.35 -3.27
CA GLU A 15 -18.84 25.01 -2.19
C GLU A 15 -19.34 23.84 -1.36
N HIS A 16 -20.63 23.76 -1.07
CA HIS A 16 -21.23 22.65 -0.34
C HIS A 16 -21.09 21.33 -1.13
N LEU A 17 -21.39 21.34 -2.42
CA LEU A 17 -21.25 20.19 -3.28
C LEU A 17 -19.79 19.72 -3.36
N LYS A 18 -18.86 20.64 -3.50
CA LYS A 18 -17.42 20.35 -3.53
C LYS A 18 -16.96 19.66 -2.26
N LYS A 19 -17.34 20.14 -1.09
CA LYS A 19 -17.00 19.54 0.20
C LYS A 19 -17.58 18.13 0.34
N LYS A 20 -18.82 17.94 -0.08
CA LYS A 20 -19.49 16.64 -0.04
C LYS A 20 -18.78 15.62 -0.92
N LEU A 21 -18.47 15.95 -2.17
CA LEU A 21 -17.77 15.08 -3.12
C LEU A 21 -16.37 14.74 -2.63
N TYR A 22 -15.65 15.71 -2.07
CA TYR A 22 -14.32 15.52 -1.53
C TYR A 22 -14.34 14.57 -0.31
N GLY A 23 -15.31 14.75 0.59
CA GLY A 23 -15.49 13.87 1.74
C GLY A 23 -15.81 12.43 1.34
N GLU A 24 -16.69 12.22 0.37
CA GLU A 24 -17.00 10.89 -0.16
C GLU A 24 -15.77 10.23 -0.79
N HIS A 25 -14.97 10.99 -1.54
CA HIS A 25 -13.74 10.49 -2.13
C HIS A 25 -12.72 10.04 -1.08
N ILE A 26 -12.52 10.83 -0.02
CA ILE A 26 -11.61 10.49 1.07
C ILE A 26 -12.06 9.22 1.79
N GLU A 27 -13.36 9.08 2.08
CA GLU A 27 -13.89 7.89 2.73
C GLU A 27 -13.65 6.63 1.89
N ASN A 28 -13.88 6.69 0.59
CA ASN A 28 -13.65 5.56 -0.32
C ASN A 28 -12.18 5.18 -0.38
N VAL A 29 -11.28 6.14 -0.52
CA VAL A 29 -9.83 5.91 -0.55
C VAL A 29 -9.35 5.29 0.77
N PHE A 30 -9.81 5.81 1.90
CA PHE A 30 -9.48 5.29 3.22
C PHE A 30 -9.96 3.85 3.40
N SER A 31 -11.18 3.54 2.98
CA SER A 31 -11.74 2.19 3.04
C SER A 31 -10.91 1.19 2.22
N ASP A 32 -10.54 1.54 0.99
CA ASP A 32 -9.73 0.69 0.13
C ASP A 32 -8.35 0.43 0.71
N ARG A 33 -7.70 1.45 1.24
CA ARG A 33 -6.39 1.33 1.88
C ARG A 33 -6.44 0.49 3.15
N SER A 34 -7.46 0.69 3.96
CA SER A 34 -7.66 -0.11 5.18
C SER A 34 -7.84 -1.59 4.84
N LYS A 35 -8.57 -1.90 3.77
CA LYS A 35 -8.76 -3.26 3.30
C LYS A 35 -7.45 -3.88 2.82
N GLU A 36 -6.66 -3.15 2.04
CA GLU A 36 -5.35 -3.62 1.59
C GLU A 36 -4.45 -3.99 2.77
N MET A 37 -4.43 -3.18 3.82
CA MET A 37 -3.64 -3.45 5.02
C MET A 37 -4.19 -4.62 5.83
N GLN A 38 -5.49 -4.76 5.91
CA GLN A 38 -6.14 -5.89 6.59
C GLN A 38 -5.89 -7.21 5.87
N ASP A 39 -6.02 -7.21 4.55
CA ASP A 39 -5.82 -8.40 3.71
C ASP A 39 -4.32 -8.70 3.49
N GLN A 40 -3.45 -7.75 3.78
CA GLN A 40 -2.01 -7.82 3.51
C GLN A 40 -1.73 -8.16 2.04
N LEU A 41 -2.46 -7.49 1.15
CA LEU A 41 -2.41 -7.70 -0.28
C LEU A 41 -2.74 -6.40 -1.01
N ILE A 42 -1.92 -6.05 -1.98
CA ILE A 42 -2.16 -4.91 -2.87
C ILE A 42 -2.24 -5.41 -4.31
N LYS A 43 -3.27 -4.98 -5.02
CA LYS A 43 -3.46 -5.26 -6.44
C LYS A 43 -3.36 -3.96 -7.23
N ILE A 44 -2.43 -3.92 -8.16
CA ILE A 44 -2.24 -2.78 -9.06
C ILE A 44 -2.08 -3.33 -10.48
N GLY A 45 -3.03 -3.01 -11.37
CA GLY A 45 -3.06 -3.56 -12.73
C GLY A 45 -3.10 -5.09 -12.70
N ASP A 46 -2.18 -5.72 -13.41
CA ASP A 46 -2.09 -7.18 -13.52
C ASP A 46 -1.21 -7.82 -12.43
N HIS A 47 -0.70 -7.03 -11.50
CA HIS A 47 0.21 -7.50 -10.47
C HIS A 47 -0.42 -7.47 -9.09
N GLU A 48 -0.05 -8.46 -8.26
CA GLU A 48 -0.42 -8.54 -6.86
C GLU A 48 0.84 -8.63 -6.01
N MET A 49 0.86 -7.89 -4.90
CA MET A 49 1.93 -7.98 -3.91
C MET A 49 1.36 -8.34 -2.55
N LYS A 50 1.70 -9.53 -2.07
CA LYS A 50 1.48 -9.92 -0.68
C LYS A 50 2.56 -9.27 0.18
N PHE A 51 2.24 -8.97 1.42
CA PHE A 51 3.22 -8.46 2.37
C PHE A 51 2.87 -8.88 3.78
N ASP A 52 3.87 -8.96 4.62
CA ASP A 52 3.70 -9.06 6.06
C ASP A 52 4.05 -7.73 6.72
N LEU A 53 3.51 -7.48 7.90
CA LEU A 53 3.74 -6.25 8.65
C LEU A 53 4.00 -6.60 10.10
N SER A 54 5.13 -6.12 10.62
CA SER A 54 5.51 -6.31 12.03
C SER A 54 5.86 -4.98 12.66
N PHE A 55 5.54 -4.84 13.95
CA PHE A 55 5.88 -3.68 14.74
C PHE A 55 6.82 -4.09 15.86
N PHE A 56 7.84 -3.28 16.11
CA PHE A 56 8.82 -3.48 17.18
C PHE A 56 8.84 -2.27 18.10
N GLY A 57 8.88 -2.51 19.41
CA GLY A 57 8.97 -1.44 20.41
C GLY A 57 7.70 -0.61 20.51
N SER A 58 7.86 0.63 20.90
CA SER A 58 6.78 1.60 21.06
C SER A 58 6.90 2.72 20.03
N GLU A 59 5.77 3.21 19.54
CA GLU A 59 5.78 4.30 18.57
C GLU A 59 6.37 5.58 19.17
N PRO A 60 7.45 6.15 18.58
CA PRO A 60 8.00 7.43 18.99
C PRO A 60 7.03 8.59 18.72
N GLU A 61 7.23 9.72 19.40
CA GLU A 61 6.42 10.93 19.15
C GLU A 61 6.49 11.41 17.70
N THR A 62 7.61 11.16 17.04
CA THR A 62 7.83 11.51 15.63
C THR A 62 7.28 10.48 14.65
N GLY A 63 6.61 9.43 15.15
CA GLY A 63 6.09 8.33 14.35
C GLY A 63 7.09 7.18 14.22
N TRP A 64 6.61 6.07 13.66
CA TRP A 64 7.42 4.86 13.45
C TRP A 64 8.52 5.08 12.41
N SER A 65 9.69 4.53 12.65
CA SER A 65 10.65 4.26 11.57
C SER A 65 10.08 3.18 10.67
N LEU A 66 10.16 3.35 9.35
CA LEU A 66 9.62 2.41 8.39
C LEU A 66 10.75 1.65 7.69
N TYR A 67 10.69 0.32 7.77
CA TYR A 67 11.67 -0.57 7.16
C TYR A 67 11.00 -1.48 6.13
N PHE A 68 11.72 -1.74 5.04
CA PHE A 68 11.34 -2.74 4.05
C PHE A 68 12.38 -3.87 4.10
N SER A 69 11.93 -5.09 4.35
CA SER A 69 12.78 -6.27 4.33
C SER A 69 12.53 -7.06 3.06
N LEU A 70 13.45 -6.97 2.10
CA LEU A 70 13.31 -7.55 0.77
C LEU A 70 13.97 -8.94 0.72
N HIS A 71 13.18 -9.97 0.38
CA HIS A 71 13.70 -11.34 0.28
C HIS A 71 14.61 -11.52 -0.94
N GLY A 72 15.50 -12.52 -0.87
CA GLY A 72 16.32 -12.95 -1.98
C GLY A 72 15.58 -13.90 -2.92
N GLY A 73 16.31 -14.46 -3.87
CA GLY A 73 15.79 -15.36 -4.90
C GLY A 73 15.85 -14.74 -6.28
N GLY A 74 14.72 -14.55 -6.92
CA GLY A 74 14.64 -13.96 -8.25
C GLY A 74 14.21 -14.96 -9.30
N GLY A 75 15.08 -15.23 -10.29
CA GLY A 75 14.82 -16.18 -11.38
C GLY A 75 14.91 -17.65 -10.96
N VAL A 76 14.17 -18.01 -9.95
CA VAL A 76 14.08 -19.37 -9.38
C VAL A 76 12.61 -19.78 -9.28
N PRO A 77 12.31 -21.08 -9.04
CA PRO A 77 10.93 -21.50 -8.86
C PRO A 77 10.19 -20.71 -7.77
N ASP A 78 8.90 -20.54 -7.94
CA ASP A 78 8.03 -19.80 -7.01
C ASP A 78 8.19 -20.29 -5.57
N SER A 79 8.29 -21.59 -5.37
CA SER A 79 8.47 -22.19 -4.04
C SER A 79 9.74 -21.72 -3.32
N ILE A 80 10.80 -21.43 -4.06
CA ILE A 80 12.05 -20.92 -3.50
C ILE A 80 11.88 -19.47 -3.06
N ASN A 81 11.30 -18.63 -3.91
CA ASN A 81 11.01 -17.25 -3.58
C ASN A 81 10.05 -17.15 -2.39
N GLU A 82 9.04 -18.01 -2.33
CA GLU A 82 8.10 -18.07 -1.21
C GLU A 82 8.81 -18.41 0.11
N LYS A 83 9.73 -19.37 0.11
CA LYS A 83 10.54 -19.72 1.28
C LYS A 83 11.43 -18.55 1.71
N GLN A 84 12.02 -17.83 0.78
CA GLN A 84 12.83 -16.66 1.08
C GLN A 84 12.00 -15.55 1.72
N TRP A 85 10.79 -15.31 1.21
CA TRP A 85 9.88 -14.34 1.80
C TRP A 85 9.48 -14.73 3.22
N VAL A 86 9.06 -15.97 3.44
CA VAL A 86 8.68 -16.48 4.77
C VAL A 86 9.85 -16.34 5.76
N ARG A 87 11.08 -16.62 5.32
CA ARG A 87 12.28 -16.45 6.13
C ARG A 87 12.45 -15.00 6.60
N HIS A 88 12.18 -14.03 5.72
CA HIS A 88 12.32 -12.61 6.04
C HIS A 88 11.32 -12.11 7.09
N LYS A 89 10.21 -12.81 7.30
CA LYS A 89 9.24 -12.44 8.33
C LYS A 89 9.82 -12.41 9.74
N THR A 90 10.86 -13.20 10.00
CA THR A 90 11.49 -13.31 11.31
C THR A 90 13.01 -13.11 11.29
N LEU A 91 13.57 -12.72 10.15
CA LEU A 91 15.03 -12.62 9.98
C LEU A 91 15.63 -11.44 10.75
N TYR A 92 14.95 -10.34 10.78
CA TYR A 92 15.41 -9.11 11.43
C TYR A 92 14.50 -8.71 12.57
N SER A 93 15.12 -8.14 13.63
CA SER A 93 14.39 -7.47 14.69
C SER A 93 14.98 -6.07 14.90
N PHE A 94 14.13 -5.12 15.30
CA PHE A 94 14.51 -3.73 15.47
C PHE A 94 14.14 -3.26 16.87
N LYS A 95 14.85 -2.26 17.37
CA LYS A 95 14.54 -1.66 18.66
C LYS A 95 13.19 -0.93 18.60
N GLU A 96 12.92 -0.28 17.48
CA GLU A 96 11.67 0.43 17.19
C GLU A 96 11.45 0.41 15.68
N GLY A 97 10.21 0.29 15.25
CA GLY A 97 9.84 0.47 13.85
C GLY A 97 8.68 -0.38 13.39
N ALA A 98 8.13 0.03 12.27
CA ALA A 98 7.20 -0.74 11.47
C ALA A 98 7.98 -1.37 10.31
N VAL A 99 7.88 -2.68 10.16
CA VAL A 99 8.62 -3.44 9.15
C VAL A 99 7.65 -4.05 8.17
N ILE A 100 7.79 -3.71 6.90
CA ILE A 100 7.04 -4.30 5.80
C ILE A 100 7.92 -5.35 5.14
N ILE A 101 7.41 -6.56 5.01
CA ILE A 101 8.09 -7.69 4.38
C ILE A 101 7.30 -8.07 3.13
N PRO A 102 7.58 -7.43 1.97
CA PRO A 102 6.84 -7.70 0.75
C PRO A 102 7.30 -8.98 0.07
N ARG A 103 6.35 -9.68 -0.56
CA ARG A 103 6.62 -10.76 -1.49
C ARG A 103 6.67 -10.16 -2.90
N SER A 104 7.79 -10.33 -3.61
CA SER A 104 7.89 -9.87 -5.00
C SER A 104 6.72 -10.40 -5.84
N PRO A 105 6.05 -9.57 -6.63
CA PRO A 105 4.95 -10.00 -7.48
C PRO A 105 5.36 -10.98 -8.59
N THR A 106 6.64 -11.03 -8.94
CA THR A 106 7.17 -11.87 -10.02
C THR A 106 8.34 -12.72 -9.54
N ASN A 107 8.62 -13.80 -10.27
CA ASN A 107 9.73 -14.71 -10.01
C ASN A 107 10.81 -14.53 -11.08
N THR A 108 11.31 -13.30 -11.23
CA THR A 108 12.30 -12.93 -12.22
C THR A 108 13.60 -12.49 -11.56
N TRP A 109 14.73 -12.55 -12.30
CA TRP A 109 16.04 -12.14 -11.78
C TRP A 109 16.06 -10.69 -11.30
N ASN A 110 15.23 -9.82 -11.92
CA ASN A 110 15.12 -8.39 -11.61
C ASN A 110 13.88 -8.07 -10.76
N MET A 111 13.42 -8.99 -9.94
CA MET A 111 12.15 -8.91 -9.22
C MET A 111 11.90 -7.62 -8.45
N TRP A 112 12.96 -6.97 -7.91
CA TRP A 112 12.86 -5.70 -7.19
C TRP A 112 13.20 -4.47 -8.05
N HIS A 113 13.65 -4.68 -9.28
CA HIS A 113 14.08 -3.62 -10.19
C HIS A 113 13.11 -3.37 -11.35
N GLN A 114 11.91 -3.91 -11.27
CA GLN A 114 10.86 -3.70 -12.27
C GLN A 114 10.07 -2.43 -11.97
N ASN A 115 9.57 -1.76 -13.02
CA ASN A 115 8.90 -0.46 -12.89
C ASN A 115 7.68 -0.48 -11.95
N HIS A 116 6.93 -1.58 -11.93
CA HIS A 116 5.73 -1.69 -11.08
C HIS A 116 6.05 -1.77 -9.58
N ILE A 117 7.27 -2.12 -9.20
CA ILE A 117 7.70 -2.23 -7.80
C ILE A 117 7.59 -0.89 -7.08
N ASP A 118 8.06 0.19 -7.69
CA ASP A 118 7.98 1.52 -7.09
C ASP A 118 6.54 1.94 -6.80
N THR A 119 5.61 1.56 -7.67
CA THR A 119 4.19 1.83 -7.48
C THR A 119 3.64 1.11 -6.24
N PHE A 120 4.01 -0.15 -6.03
CA PHE A 120 3.64 -0.91 -4.83
C PHE A 120 4.24 -0.31 -3.56
N PHE A 121 5.50 0.05 -3.58
CA PHE A 121 6.17 0.65 -2.43
C PHE A 121 5.55 2.00 -2.07
N SER A 122 5.26 2.84 -3.07
CA SER A 122 4.56 4.10 -2.85
C SER A 122 3.18 3.88 -2.21
N ARG A 123 2.45 2.87 -2.67
CA ARG A 123 1.14 2.51 -2.10
C ARG A 123 1.27 2.06 -0.65
N LEU A 124 2.23 1.20 -0.34
CA LEU A 124 2.49 0.75 1.04
C LEU A 124 2.83 1.92 1.96
N ILE A 125 3.69 2.82 1.52
CA ILE A 125 4.06 4.02 2.29
C ILE A 125 2.84 4.90 2.54
N GLN A 126 2.00 5.12 1.52
CA GLN A 126 0.77 5.90 1.66
C GLN A 126 -0.23 5.26 2.62
N ASN A 127 -0.26 3.94 2.70
CA ASN A 127 -1.17 3.20 3.57
C ASN A 127 -0.74 3.22 5.05
N MET A 128 0.54 3.47 5.31
CA MET A 128 1.08 3.58 6.66
C MET A 128 0.77 4.95 7.27
#